data_252527dfce95338e698104e92c7ae458
#
_entry.id   252527dfce95338e698104e92c7ae458
#
_cell.length_a   1.000
_cell.length_b   1.000
_cell.length_c   1.000
_cell.angle_alpha   90.00
_cell.angle_beta   90.00
_cell.angle_gamma   90.00
#
_symmetry.space_group_name_H-M   'P 1'
#
loop_
_entity.id
_entity.type
_entity.pdbx_description
1 polymer ?
#
loop_
_entity_poly.entity_id
_entity_poly.type
_entity_poly.pdbx_seq_one_letter_code
_entity_poly.pdbx_strand_id
1 'polypeptide(L)'
;MDRIRIKGGARLRGEIPISGAKNAALPLMAACLLTDEKLTLMNVPWLADVAFMSDLLRSLGVETSYVRGPNIGEAGQCELSAASVTNTTAEYDIVRKMRASFLVLGPLVARFGQAKVSLPGGCAIGARPVDLHLKALDA
;
A
#
# COMPACT_ATOMS: atom_id res chain seq x y z
N MET A 1 19.28 20.84 1.19
CA MET A 1 19.38 19.58 0.42
C MET A 1 20.15 18.60 1.27
N ASP A 2 19.54 17.51 1.66
CA ASP A 2 20.19 16.46 2.44
C ASP A 2 21.25 15.77 1.59
N ARG A 3 22.39 15.47 2.19
CA ARG A 3 23.52 14.82 1.49
C ARG A 3 23.89 13.54 2.21
N ILE A 4 24.04 12.47 1.47
CA ILE A 4 24.59 11.21 1.97
C ILE A 4 26.04 11.11 1.53
N ARG A 5 26.95 10.95 2.49
CA ARG A 5 28.37 10.69 2.21
C ARG A 5 28.72 9.26 2.59
N ILE A 6 29.15 8.46 1.63
CA ILE A 6 29.51 7.06 1.84
C ILE A 6 31.01 6.90 1.69
N LYS A 7 31.66 6.30 2.70
CA LYS A 7 33.05 5.87 2.64
C LYS A 7 33.08 4.35 2.59
N GLY A 8 33.43 3.80 1.46
CA GLY A 8 33.57 2.37 1.24
C GLY A 8 34.90 1.78 1.75
N GLY A 9 35.16 0.51 1.43
CA GLY A 9 36.44 -0.18 1.71
C GLY A 9 36.46 -1.03 2.98
N ALA A 10 35.45 -0.97 3.84
CA ALA A 10 35.33 -1.88 4.98
C ALA A 10 34.80 -3.25 4.54
N ARG A 11 35.43 -4.35 5.01
CA ARG A 11 34.91 -5.71 4.81
C ARG A 11 33.72 -5.93 5.74
N LEU A 12 32.53 -6.13 5.16
CA LEU A 12 31.32 -6.37 5.92
C LEU A 12 31.22 -7.86 6.31
N ARG A 13 30.86 -8.12 7.57
CA ARG A 13 30.54 -9.45 8.11
C ARG A 13 29.38 -9.29 9.10
N GLY A 14 28.38 -10.15 9.02
CA GLY A 14 27.23 -10.13 9.92
C GLY A 14 25.98 -10.66 9.23
N GLU A 15 24.91 -10.77 10.00
CA GLU A 15 23.58 -11.13 9.55
C GLU A 15 22.68 -9.91 9.66
N ILE A 16 21.86 -9.66 8.65
CA ILE A 16 20.87 -8.59 8.63
C ILE A 16 19.50 -9.22 8.36
N PRO A 17 18.56 -9.12 9.32
CA PRO A 17 17.19 -9.55 9.06
C PRO A 17 16.57 -8.67 7.96
N ILE A 18 16.02 -9.30 6.95
CA ILE A 18 15.39 -8.60 5.83
C ILE A 18 13.93 -8.29 6.19
N SER A 19 13.57 -7.02 6.20
CA SER A 19 12.17 -6.59 6.30
C SER A 19 11.41 -6.86 5.02
N GLY A 20 10.08 -6.94 5.11
CA GLY A 20 9.21 -7.07 3.95
C GLY A 20 9.37 -5.90 2.97
N ALA A 21 9.11 -6.16 1.70
CA ALA A 21 9.23 -5.16 0.65
C ALA A 21 7.98 -4.27 0.56
N LYS A 22 8.16 -2.96 0.35
CA LYS A 22 7.08 -2.02 0.08
C LYS A 22 6.15 -2.50 -1.03
N ASN A 23 6.73 -2.91 -2.15
CA ASN A 23 5.98 -3.30 -3.35
C ASN A 23 5.21 -4.63 -3.19
N ALA A 24 5.52 -5.42 -2.16
CA ALA A 24 4.71 -6.57 -1.76
C ALA A 24 3.64 -6.16 -0.74
N ALA A 25 3.98 -5.31 0.24
CA ALA A 25 3.05 -4.90 1.29
C ALA A 25 1.82 -4.19 0.73
N LEU A 26 1.98 -3.24 -0.21
CA LEU A 26 0.87 -2.43 -0.72
C LEU A 26 -0.22 -3.26 -1.44
N PRO A 27 0.08 -4.16 -2.39
CA PRO A 27 -0.95 -5.01 -2.99
C PRO A 27 -1.55 -6.00 -1.98
N LEU A 28 -0.78 -6.53 -1.03
CA LEU A 28 -1.31 -7.39 0.01
C LEU A 28 -2.28 -6.65 0.94
N MET A 29 -1.99 -5.39 1.27
CA MET A 29 -2.92 -4.54 2.01
C MET A 29 -4.22 -4.30 1.22
N ALA A 30 -4.13 -4.00 -0.09
CA ALA A 30 -5.31 -3.82 -0.94
C ALA A 30 -6.14 -5.11 -1.06
N ALA A 31 -5.51 -6.29 -0.97
CA ALA A 31 -6.20 -7.58 -1.04
C ALA A 31 -7.17 -7.80 0.12
N CYS A 32 -7.07 -7.08 1.24
CA CYS A 32 -8.05 -7.16 2.34
C CYS A 32 -9.47 -6.81 1.88
N LEU A 33 -9.61 -5.99 0.84
CA LEU A 33 -10.91 -5.62 0.26
C LEU A 33 -11.65 -6.80 -0.40
N LEU A 34 -10.97 -7.92 -0.68
CA LEU A 34 -11.57 -9.11 -1.30
C LEU A 34 -12.34 -10.00 -0.32
N THR A 35 -12.19 -9.80 0.98
CA THR A 35 -12.83 -10.61 2.03
C THR A 35 -13.37 -9.74 3.16
N ASP A 36 -14.32 -10.24 3.91
CA ASP A 36 -14.82 -9.67 5.16
C ASP A 36 -14.05 -10.19 6.39
N GLU A 37 -13.25 -11.24 6.21
CA GLU A 37 -12.39 -11.76 7.25
C GLU A 37 -11.21 -10.84 7.56
N LYS A 38 -10.71 -10.93 8.78
CA LYS A 38 -9.53 -10.18 9.22
C LYS A 38 -8.27 -10.74 8.57
N LEU A 39 -7.55 -9.88 7.86
CA LEU A 39 -6.25 -10.17 7.26
C LEU A 39 -5.13 -9.69 8.18
N THR A 40 -4.20 -10.58 8.52
CA THR A 40 -3.01 -10.25 9.30
C THR A 40 -1.76 -10.41 8.42
N LEU A 41 -1.05 -9.31 8.21
CA LEU A 41 0.20 -9.27 7.45
C LEU A 41 1.36 -9.15 8.44
N MET A 42 2.27 -10.12 8.39
CA MET A 42 3.52 -10.11 9.15
C MET A 42 4.65 -9.50 8.34
N ASN A 43 5.68 -9.04 9.03
CA ASN A 43 6.89 -8.49 8.40
C ASN A 43 6.62 -7.29 7.48
N VAL A 44 5.67 -6.43 7.84
CA VAL A 44 5.33 -5.22 7.07
C VAL A 44 6.30 -4.10 7.42
N PRO A 45 6.99 -3.48 6.43
CA PRO A 45 7.93 -2.39 6.72
C PRO A 45 7.19 -1.11 7.14
N TRP A 46 7.76 -0.36 8.07
CA TRP A 46 7.22 0.95 8.46
C TRP A 46 7.69 2.03 7.47
N LEU A 47 6.85 2.35 6.50
CA LEU A 47 7.14 3.31 5.44
C LEU A 47 5.96 4.26 5.24
N ALA A 48 6.24 5.47 4.73
CA ALA A 48 5.21 6.46 4.43
C ALA A 48 4.13 5.90 3.48
N ASP A 49 4.51 5.13 2.47
CA ASP A 49 3.56 4.53 1.52
C ASP A 49 2.62 3.51 2.20
N VAL A 50 3.10 2.78 3.22
CA VAL A 50 2.27 1.86 4.01
C VAL A 50 1.25 2.64 4.85
N ALA A 51 1.68 3.76 5.44
CA ALA A 51 0.78 4.66 6.17
C ALA A 51 -0.27 5.27 5.23
N PHE A 52 0.12 5.76 4.05
CA PHE A 52 -0.82 6.28 3.06
C PHE A 52 -1.80 5.22 2.55
N MET A 53 -1.37 3.97 2.36
CA MET A 53 -2.29 2.88 2.01
C MET A 53 -3.28 2.60 3.15
N SER A 54 -2.83 2.63 4.40
CA SER A 54 -3.71 2.49 5.55
C SER A 54 -4.75 3.60 5.62
N ASP A 55 -4.35 4.86 5.36
CA ASP A 55 -5.28 6.00 5.34
C ASP A 55 -6.30 5.88 4.20
N LEU A 56 -5.87 5.43 3.02
CA LEU A 56 -6.77 5.15 1.90
C LEU A 56 -7.79 4.06 2.29
N LEU A 57 -7.33 2.94 2.83
CA LEU A 57 -8.20 1.84 3.23
C LEU A 57 -9.20 2.26 4.31
N ARG A 58 -8.76 3.08 5.29
CA ARG A 58 -9.68 3.68 6.29
C ARG A 58 -10.74 4.56 5.65
N SER A 59 -10.41 5.34 4.64
CA SER A 59 -11.38 6.18 3.92
C SER A 59 -12.46 5.37 3.19
N LEU A 60 -12.17 4.10 2.89
CA LEU A 60 -13.11 3.14 2.32
C LEU A 60 -13.93 2.40 3.39
N GLY A 61 -13.61 2.56 4.68
CA GLY A 61 -14.27 1.88 5.80
C GLY A 61 -13.53 0.65 6.33
N VAL A 62 -12.28 0.42 5.92
CA VAL A 62 -11.45 -0.68 6.44
C VAL A 62 -10.87 -0.29 7.79
N GLU A 63 -11.02 -1.14 8.78
CA GLU A 63 -10.30 -1.02 10.05
C GLU A 63 -8.85 -1.45 9.85
N THR A 64 -7.91 -0.61 10.28
CA THR A 64 -6.47 -0.88 10.13
C THR A 64 -5.74 -0.66 11.44
N SER A 65 -4.89 -1.60 11.81
CA SER A 65 -4.00 -1.52 12.96
C SER A 65 -2.58 -1.87 12.53
N TYR A 66 -1.58 -1.16 13.06
CA TYR A 66 -0.17 -1.45 12.80
C TYR A 66 0.61 -1.47 14.11
N VAL A 67 1.26 -2.58 14.38
CA VAL A 67 2.17 -2.75 15.51
C VAL A 67 3.60 -2.79 14.97
N ARG A 68 4.42 -1.85 15.40
CA ARG A 68 5.84 -1.79 15.00
C ARG A 68 6.62 -2.95 15.59
N GLY A 69 7.66 -3.38 14.88
CA GLY A 69 8.68 -4.24 15.44
C GLY A 69 9.39 -3.57 16.64
N PRO A 70 9.96 -4.37 17.55
CA PRO A 70 10.53 -3.87 18.81
C PRO A 70 11.73 -2.95 18.63
N ASN A 71 12.47 -3.07 17.53
CA ASN A 71 13.66 -2.25 17.25
C ASN A 71 13.47 -1.33 16.04
N ILE A 72 14.28 -0.27 15.97
CA ILE A 72 14.30 0.63 14.81
C ILE A 72 14.74 -0.14 13.56
N GLY A 73 13.93 -0.05 12.50
CA GLY A 73 14.17 -0.76 11.24
C GLY A 73 13.60 -2.17 11.17
N GLU A 74 13.11 -2.74 12.27
CA GLU A 74 12.37 -3.98 12.24
C GLU A 74 10.96 -3.78 11.67
N ALA A 75 10.55 -4.72 10.86
CA ALA A 75 9.21 -4.75 10.31
C ALA A 75 8.18 -5.13 11.38
N GLY A 76 6.96 -4.64 11.20
CA GLY A 76 5.86 -4.87 12.13
C GLY A 76 4.80 -5.81 11.58
N GLN A 77 3.68 -5.80 12.27
CA GLN A 77 2.47 -6.51 11.92
C GLN A 77 1.38 -5.48 11.55
N CYS A 78 0.65 -5.74 10.46
CA CYS A 78 -0.50 -4.96 10.04
C CYS A 78 -1.74 -5.85 10.05
N GLU A 79 -2.79 -5.43 10.77
CA GLU A 79 -4.09 -6.07 10.76
C GLU A 79 -5.09 -5.21 10.00
N LEU A 80 -5.89 -5.83 9.16
CA LEU A 80 -6.82 -5.19 8.26
C LEU A 80 -8.16 -5.94 8.31
N SER A 81 -9.27 -5.23 8.49
CA SER A 81 -10.62 -5.79 8.43
C SER A 81 -11.51 -4.96 7.52
N ALA A 82 -11.94 -5.55 6.43
CA ALA A 82 -12.86 -4.95 5.46
C ALA A 82 -14.29 -5.47 5.61
N ALA A 83 -14.69 -5.86 6.82
CA ALA A 83 -16.04 -6.34 7.13
C ALA A 83 -17.10 -5.25 6.88
N SER A 84 -16.75 -3.98 7.09
CA SER A 84 -17.69 -2.85 7.03
C SER A 84 -17.23 -1.78 6.04
N VAL A 85 -16.94 -2.16 4.79
CA VAL A 85 -16.65 -1.19 3.72
C VAL A 85 -17.88 -0.35 3.44
N THR A 86 -17.79 0.96 3.66
CA THR A 86 -18.88 1.93 3.55
C THR A 86 -18.80 2.80 2.31
N ASN A 87 -17.64 2.80 1.63
CA ASN A 87 -17.36 3.67 0.50
C ASN A 87 -16.52 2.94 -0.54
N THR A 88 -16.89 3.05 -1.82
CA THR A 88 -16.14 2.51 -2.97
C THR A 88 -15.46 3.62 -3.79
N THR A 89 -15.39 4.84 -3.23
CA THR A 89 -14.77 6.00 -3.88
C THR A 89 -13.44 6.35 -3.22
N ALA A 90 -12.37 6.29 -3.99
CA ALA A 90 -11.04 6.77 -3.59
C ALA A 90 -10.82 8.19 -4.12
N GLU A 91 -10.89 9.17 -3.23
CA GLU A 91 -10.84 10.60 -3.55
C GLU A 91 -9.45 11.06 -4.02
N TYR A 92 -9.44 12.09 -4.88
CA TYR A 92 -8.22 12.61 -5.49
C TYR A 92 -7.15 13.02 -4.47
N ASP A 93 -7.52 13.67 -3.38
CA ASP A 93 -6.57 14.18 -2.39
C ASP A 93 -5.78 13.08 -1.66
N ILE A 94 -6.32 11.86 -1.60
CA ILE A 94 -5.64 10.69 -1.07
C ILE A 94 -4.83 10.01 -2.17
N VAL A 95 -5.46 9.77 -3.32
CA VAL A 95 -4.86 9.03 -4.46
C VAL A 95 -3.64 9.75 -5.02
N ARG A 96 -3.64 11.08 -5.11
CA ARG A 96 -2.52 11.87 -5.64
C ARG A 96 -1.22 11.72 -4.85
N LYS A 97 -1.30 11.33 -3.58
CA LYS A 97 -0.13 11.17 -2.70
C LYS A 97 0.66 9.90 -3.00
N MET A 98 0.01 8.89 -3.53
CA MET A 98 0.63 7.59 -3.77
C MET A 98 0.00 6.89 -4.98
N ARG A 99 0.80 6.60 -6.01
CA ARG A 99 0.29 5.90 -7.20
C ARG A 99 -0.30 4.53 -6.90
N ALA A 100 0.28 3.79 -5.95
CA ALA A 100 -0.21 2.48 -5.55
C ALA A 100 -1.65 2.49 -5.00
N SER A 101 -2.24 3.67 -4.73
CA SER A 101 -3.65 3.84 -4.42
C SER A 101 -4.58 3.23 -5.49
N PHE A 102 -4.11 3.14 -6.74
CA PHE A 102 -4.87 2.52 -7.82
C PHE A 102 -5.08 1.00 -7.64
N LEU A 103 -4.28 0.35 -6.79
CA LEU A 103 -4.41 -1.08 -6.48
C LEU A 103 -5.76 -1.46 -5.86
N VAL A 104 -6.47 -0.52 -5.24
CA VAL A 104 -7.79 -0.79 -4.66
C VAL A 104 -8.90 -0.98 -5.71
N LEU A 105 -8.67 -0.54 -6.96
CA LEU A 105 -9.68 -0.59 -8.02
C LEU A 105 -10.16 -2.02 -8.29
N GLY A 106 -9.24 -2.95 -8.55
CA GLY A 106 -9.58 -4.35 -8.85
C GLY A 106 -10.37 -5.02 -7.74
N PRO A 107 -9.88 -5.04 -6.50
CA PRO A 107 -10.61 -5.60 -5.36
C PRO A 107 -11.99 -4.97 -5.11
N LEU A 108 -12.13 -3.65 -5.24
CA LEU A 108 -13.43 -2.98 -5.08
C LEU A 108 -14.42 -3.41 -6.16
N VAL A 109 -13.99 -3.42 -7.43
CA VAL A 109 -14.85 -3.88 -8.54
C VAL A 109 -15.22 -5.34 -8.35
N ALA A 110 -14.26 -6.20 -8.01
CA ALA A 110 -14.49 -7.63 -7.85
C ALA A 110 -15.50 -7.95 -6.74
N ARG A 111 -15.46 -7.22 -5.62
CA ARG A 111 -16.34 -7.51 -4.48
C ARG A 111 -17.65 -6.73 -4.50
N PHE A 112 -17.64 -5.47 -4.94
CA PHE A 112 -18.78 -4.56 -4.85
C PHE A 112 -19.42 -4.23 -6.21
N GLY A 113 -18.87 -4.74 -7.32
CA GLY A 113 -19.37 -4.52 -8.68
C GLY A 113 -19.12 -3.10 -9.21
N GLN A 114 -18.60 -2.19 -8.38
CA GLN A 114 -18.32 -0.81 -8.77
C GLN A 114 -17.19 -0.21 -7.94
N ALA A 115 -16.45 0.70 -8.55
CA ALA A 115 -15.48 1.54 -7.85
C ALA A 115 -15.27 2.86 -8.59
N LYS A 116 -15.01 3.93 -7.83
CA LYS A 116 -14.59 5.22 -8.36
C LYS A 116 -13.22 5.56 -7.77
N VAL A 117 -12.19 5.48 -8.58
CA VAL A 117 -10.82 5.78 -8.15
C VAL A 117 -10.28 6.91 -9.00
N SER A 118 -9.88 8.00 -8.36
CA SER A 118 -9.25 9.13 -9.06
C SER A 118 -7.95 8.66 -9.73
N LEU A 119 -7.66 9.20 -10.91
CA LEU A 119 -6.39 8.90 -11.56
C LEU A 119 -5.22 9.39 -10.70
N PRO A 120 -4.19 8.58 -10.51
CA PRO A 120 -3.03 8.99 -9.73
C PRO A 120 -2.32 10.15 -10.45
N GLY A 121 -1.93 11.16 -9.70
CA GLY A 121 -1.11 12.25 -10.20
C GLY A 121 0.21 11.73 -10.80
N GLY A 122 0.82 12.53 -11.67
CA GLY A 122 2.13 12.22 -12.25
C GLY A 122 3.20 12.04 -11.16
N CYS A 123 4.06 11.08 -11.33
CA CYS A 123 5.26 10.93 -10.50
C CYS A 123 6.40 11.74 -11.10
N ALA A 124 7.33 12.26 -10.28
CA ALA A 124 8.53 12.95 -10.73
C ALA A 124 9.39 12.15 -11.74
N ILE A 125 9.18 10.85 -11.84
CA ILE A 125 9.89 9.93 -12.75
C ILE A 125 9.18 9.80 -14.11
N GLY A 126 7.95 10.32 -14.27
CA GLY A 126 7.21 10.31 -15.55
C GLY A 126 5.77 9.81 -15.47
N ALA A 127 5.07 9.88 -16.60
CA ALA A 127 3.72 9.35 -16.74
C ALA A 127 3.74 7.82 -16.58
N ARG A 128 2.83 7.32 -15.76
CA ARG A 128 2.68 5.87 -15.56
C ARG A 128 1.23 5.49 -15.85
N PRO A 129 0.95 5.11 -17.10
CA PRO A 129 -0.40 4.85 -17.56
C PRO A 129 -1.05 3.68 -16.78
N VAL A 130 -2.35 3.79 -16.55
CA VAL A 130 -3.19 2.75 -15.95
C VAL A 130 -4.18 2.18 -16.97
N ASP A 131 -4.02 2.57 -18.23
CA ASP A 131 -4.89 2.24 -19.36
C ASP A 131 -5.04 0.73 -19.58
N LEU A 132 -3.97 -0.05 -19.37
CA LEU A 132 -4.02 -1.51 -19.50
C LEU A 132 -4.90 -2.15 -18.41
N HIS A 133 -4.89 -1.61 -17.19
CA HIS A 133 -5.77 -2.09 -16.13
C HIS A 133 -7.23 -1.76 -16.45
N LEU A 134 -7.51 -0.56 -16.98
CA LEU A 134 -8.86 -0.16 -17.37
C LEU A 134 -9.37 -1.00 -18.52
N LYS A 135 -8.56 -1.24 -19.55
CA LYS A 135 -8.91 -2.13 -20.67
C LYS A 135 -9.23 -3.57 -20.24
N ALA A 136 -8.49 -4.08 -19.25
CA ALA A 136 -8.74 -5.42 -18.74
C ALA A 136 -10.03 -5.52 -17.91
N LEU A 137 -10.48 -4.41 -17.30
CA LEU A 137 -11.73 -4.36 -16.56
C LEU A 137 -12.95 -4.07 -17.45
N ASP A 138 -12.72 -3.55 -18.66
CA ASP A 138 -13.76 -3.22 -19.65
C ASP A 138 -14.07 -4.41 -20.60
N ALA A 139 -13.27 -5.47 -20.54
CA ALA A 139 -13.43 -6.68 -21.38
C ALA A 139 -14.30 -7.74 -20.73
#